data_beb8ef23b79cd75d8c356a672d9f8b54
#
_entry.id   beb8ef23b79cd75d8c356a672d9f8b54
#
_cell.length_a   1.000
_cell.length_b   1.000
_cell.length_c   1.000
_cell.angle_alpha   90.00
_cell.angle_beta   90.00
_cell.angle_gamma   90.00
#
_symmetry.space_group_name_H-M   'P 1'
#
loop_
_entity.id
_entity.type
_entity.pdbx_description
1 polymer ?
#
loop_
_entity_poly.entity_id
_entity_poly.type
_entity_poly.pdbx_seq_one_letter_code
_entity_poly.pdbx_strand_id
1 'polypeptide(L)'
;MRVLVVEDDRVLGEAVREHVAASGHGVDWMKRIDAAREALATVPYDLVLLDLNLPDGRGLDLLRELRRGGSKVPVIVLTAMDQIASRIEGLNSGADDYLVKPFDLSELSARVAAVARRYGGNPNPLLRIGDLDFDLARRFVSVAGRPVDLTAREWAVLERLLRRPNAIIAKSEIEDSLYEFGAEIESNAVEVYVSRLRKKLGRETIKTIRGVGYKVGG
;
A
#
# COMPACT_ATOMS: atom_id res chain seq x y z
N MET A 1 -1.37 0.20 -4.00
CA MET A 1 -1.75 -0.61 -2.80
C MET A 1 -3.16 -0.29 -2.44
N ARG A 2 -3.85 -1.25 -1.83
CA ARG A 2 -5.10 -0.97 -1.12
C ARG A 2 -4.83 -0.92 0.37
N VAL A 3 -5.15 0.20 1.00
CA VAL A 3 -4.84 0.47 2.41
C VAL A 3 -6.14 0.63 3.19
N LEU A 4 -6.26 -0.08 4.30
CA LEU A 4 -7.32 0.13 5.27
C LEU A 4 -6.81 1.05 6.37
N VAL A 5 -7.49 2.16 6.62
CA VAL A 5 -7.27 3.06 7.75
C VAL A 5 -8.35 2.80 8.78
N VAL A 6 -7.97 2.48 10.01
CA VAL A 6 -8.90 2.30 11.15
C VAL A 6 -8.56 3.34 12.19
N GLU A 7 -9.32 4.42 12.22
CA GLU A 7 -9.07 5.64 13.02
C GLU A 7 -10.39 6.36 13.27
N ASP A 8 -10.74 6.63 14.51
CA ASP A 8 -11.99 7.29 14.85
C ASP A 8 -11.88 8.83 14.87
N ASP A 9 -10.68 9.36 15.12
CA ASP A 9 -10.45 10.81 15.02
C ASP A 9 -10.65 11.26 13.57
N ARG A 10 -11.61 12.18 13.40
CA ARG A 10 -11.98 12.65 12.05
C ARG A 10 -10.87 13.45 11.37
N VAL A 11 -10.14 14.26 12.14
CA VAL A 11 -9.12 15.14 11.59
C VAL A 11 -7.92 14.31 11.14
N LEU A 12 -7.45 13.44 12.03
CA LEU A 12 -6.31 12.56 11.72
C LEU A 12 -6.66 11.54 10.64
N GLY A 13 -7.81 10.86 10.75
CA GLY A 13 -8.25 9.86 9.80
C GLY A 13 -8.42 10.43 8.39
N GLU A 14 -8.98 11.64 8.25
CA GLU A 14 -9.11 12.33 6.97
C GLU A 14 -7.74 12.73 6.40
N ALA A 15 -6.87 13.31 7.23
CA ALA A 15 -5.51 13.69 6.82
C ALA A 15 -4.70 12.47 6.34
N VAL A 16 -4.76 11.34 7.07
CA VAL A 16 -4.10 10.08 6.70
C VAL A 16 -4.67 9.54 5.40
N ARG A 17 -6.00 9.46 5.27
CA ARG A 17 -6.69 9.00 4.06
C ARG A 17 -6.27 9.80 2.84
N GLU A 18 -6.36 11.14 2.92
CA GLU A 18 -6.01 12.02 1.82
C GLU A 18 -4.53 11.90 1.43
N HIS A 19 -3.65 11.86 2.41
CA HIS A 19 -2.22 11.74 2.18
C HIS A 19 -1.84 10.42 1.48
N VAL A 20 -2.41 9.31 1.93
CA VAL A 20 -2.17 7.98 1.33
C VAL A 20 -2.81 7.90 -0.07
N ALA A 21 -4.02 8.47 -0.25
CA ALA A 21 -4.68 8.55 -1.56
C ALA A 21 -3.92 9.44 -2.54
N ALA A 22 -3.39 10.59 -2.10
CA ALA A 22 -2.54 11.47 -2.91
C ALA A 22 -1.28 10.76 -3.41
N SER A 23 -0.81 9.74 -2.69
CA SER A 23 0.26 8.84 -3.14
C SER A 23 -0.18 7.83 -4.20
N GLY A 24 -1.43 7.87 -4.66
CA GLY A 24 -1.95 7.00 -5.73
C GLY A 24 -2.46 5.64 -5.24
N HIS A 25 -2.65 5.45 -3.94
CA HIS A 25 -3.18 4.23 -3.36
C HIS A 25 -4.71 4.30 -3.21
N GLY A 26 -5.39 3.16 -3.29
CA GLY A 26 -6.78 3.03 -2.85
C GLY A 26 -6.83 3.01 -1.32
N VAL A 27 -7.75 3.75 -0.71
CA VAL A 27 -7.84 3.87 0.75
C VAL A 27 -9.28 3.72 1.19
N ASP A 28 -9.54 2.75 2.05
CA ASP A 28 -10.79 2.63 2.77
C ASP A 28 -10.57 3.10 4.21
N TRP A 29 -11.50 3.88 4.75
CA TRP A 29 -11.41 4.42 6.10
C TRP A 29 -12.59 3.99 6.96
N MET A 30 -12.29 3.29 8.04
CA MET A 30 -13.24 2.81 9.03
C MET A 30 -12.97 3.47 10.38
N LYS A 31 -14.04 3.82 11.09
CA LYS A 31 -13.97 4.50 12.42
C LYS A 31 -14.18 3.55 13.58
N ARG A 32 -14.43 2.28 13.31
CA ARG A 32 -14.82 1.27 14.29
C ARG A 32 -14.23 -0.08 13.91
N ILE A 33 -13.95 -0.89 14.94
CA ILE A 33 -13.43 -2.26 14.78
C ILE A 33 -14.40 -3.14 14.00
N ASP A 34 -15.70 -3.03 14.28
CA ASP A 34 -16.71 -3.87 13.61
C ASP A 34 -16.70 -3.65 12.10
N ALA A 35 -16.70 -2.39 11.67
CA ALA A 35 -16.62 -2.06 10.25
C ALA A 35 -15.28 -2.48 9.61
N ALA A 36 -14.18 -2.35 10.36
CA ALA A 36 -12.88 -2.82 9.90
C ALA A 36 -12.84 -4.36 9.74
N ARG A 37 -13.48 -5.10 10.65
CA ARG A 37 -13.60 -6.57 10.58
C ARG A 37 -14.39 -7.01 9.35
N GLU A 38 -15.52 -6.38 9.04
CA GLU A 38 -16.29 -6.65 7.82
C GLU A 38 -15.50 -6.36 6.55
N ALA A 39 -14.81 -5.22 6.52
CA ALA A 39 -13.96 -4.84 5.39
C ALA A 39 -12.83 -5.88 5.18
N LEU A 40 -12.13 -6.28 6.24
CA LEU A 40 -11.05 -7.27 6.18
C LEU A 40 -11.51 -8.69 5.80
N ALA A 41 -12.78 -9.02 6.05
CA ALA A 41 -13.36 -10.30 5.65
C ALA A 41 -13.74 -10.36 4.16
N THR A 42 -14.01 -9.20 3.55
CA THR A 42 -14.56 -9.11 2.19
C THR A 42 -13.57 -8.57 1.16
N VAL A 43 -12.57 -7.81 1.62
CA VAL A 43 -11.64 -7.08 0.77
C VAL A 43 -10.19 -7.47 1.07
N PRO A 44 -9.39 -7.83 0.07
CA PRO A 44 -7.96 -8.04 0.25
C PRO A 44 -7.23 -6.69 0.38
N TYR A 45 -6.70 -6.39 1.55
CA TYR A 45 -5.86 -5.21 1.79
C TYR A 45 -4.38 -5.56 1.72
N ASP A 46 -3.59 -4.62 1.18
CA ASP A 46 -2.12 -4.71 1.14
C ASP A 46 -1.47 -4.20 2.44
N LEU A 47 -2.20 -3.37 3.22
CA LEU A 47 -1.72 -2.76 4.46
C LEU A 47 -2.91 -2.29 5.31
N VAL A 48 -2.76 -2.39 6.63
CA VAL A 48 -3.68 -1.80 7.62
C VAL A 48 -2.93 -0.76 8.45
N LEU A 49 -3.48 0.44 8.56
CA LEU A 49 -3.10 1.46 9.54
C LEU A 49 -4.14 1.40 10.65
N LEU A 50 -3.73 1.05 11.87
CA LEU A 50 -4.63 0.67 12.95
C LEU A 50 -4.38 1.51 14.20
N ASP A 51 -5.37 2.30 14.60
CA ASP A 51 -5.36 2.89 15.95
C ASP A 51 -5.66 1.82 17.00
N LEU A 52 -5.03 1.98 18.16
CA LEU A 52 -5.24 1.10 19.30
C LEU A 52 -6.51 1.45 20.10
N ASN A 53 -6.89 2.71 20.11
CA ASN A 53 -8.02 3.20 20.89
C ASN A 53 -9.18 3.54 19.97
N LEU A 54 -10.15 2.66 19.89
CA LEU A 54 -11.33 2.83 19.04
C LEU A 54 -12.59 2.82 19.93
N PRO A 55 -13.69 3.46 19.51
CA PRO A 55 -14.88 3.61 20.34
C PRO A 55 -15.57 2.31 20.74
N ASP A 56 -15.33 1.24 20.00
CA ASP A 56 -15.93 -0.08 20.17
C ASP A 56 -14.95 -1.16 20.64
N GLY A 57 -13.72 -0.77 21.04
CA GLY A 57 -12.77 -1.71 21.62
C GLY A 57 -11.30 -1.35 21.41
N ARG A 58 -10.44 -2.33 21.65
CA ARG A 58 -8.99 -2.16 21.48
C ARG A 58 -8.55 -2.67 20.12
N GLY A 59 -7.84 -1.85 19.34
CA GLY A 59 -7.26 -2.24 18.05
C GLY A 59 -6.32 -3.45 18.16
N LEU A 60 -5.64 -3.62 19.32
CA LEU A 60 -4.81 -4.80 19.58
C LEU A 60 -5.60 -6.11 19.52
N ASP A 61 -6.87 -6.11 19.89
CA ASP A 61 -7.68 -7.33 19.86
C ASP A 61 -8.02 -7.70 18.41
N LEU A 62 -8.33 -6.72 17.57
CA LEU A 62 -8.47 -6.94 16.12
C LEU A 62 -7.17 -7.49 15.50
N LEU A 63 -6.01 -6.93 15.85
CA LEU A 63 -4.72 -7.43 15.38
C LEU A 63 -4.49 -8.90 15.77
N ARG A 64 -4.77 -9.25 17.04
CA ARG A 64 -4.67 -10.64 17.52
C ARG A 64 -5.63 -11.59 16.79
N GLU A 65 -6.86 -11.15 16.54
CA GLU A 65 -7.84 -11.91 15.75
C GLU A 65 -7.30 -12.19 14.35
N LEU A 66 -6.78 -11.19 13.66
CA LEU A 66 -6.18 -11.33 12.34
C LEU A 66 -5.04 -12.35 12.34
N ARG A 67 -4.13 -12.25 13.32
CA ARG A 67 -2.98 -13.18 13.40
C ARG A 67 -3.40 -14.60 13.76
N ARG A 68 -4.36 -14.79 14.65
CA ARG A 68 -4.95 -16.11 14.97
C ARG A 68 -5.68 -16.72 13.77
N GLY A 69 -6.33 -15.88 12.95
CA GLY A 69 -6.94 -16.29 11.68
C GLY A 69 -5.96 -16.57 10.55
N GLY A 70 -4.63 -16.48 10.81
CA GLY A 70 -3.59 -16.75 9.82
C GLY A 70 -3.35 -15.62 8.82
N SER A 71 -3.99 -14.45 9.02
CA SER A 71 -3.79 -13.30 8.13
C SER A 71 -2.36 -12.79 8.22
N LYS A 72 -1.74 -12.61 7.06
CA LYS A 72 -0.38 -12.05 6.89
C LYS A 72 -0.43 -10.60 6.43
N VAL A 73 -1.61 -9.96 6.41
CA VAL A 73 -1.70 -8.54 6.04
C VAL A 73 -0.79 -7.71 6.94
N PRO A 74 0.07 -6.85 6.38
CA PRO A 74 0.91 -5.96 7.19
C PRO A 74 0.06 -4.99 7.99
N VAL A 75 0.45 -4.73 9.24
CA VAL A 75 -0.24 -3.80 10.14
C VAL A 75 0.77 -2.81 10.72
N ILE A 76 0.56 -1.53 10.47
CA ILE A 76 1.23 -0.43 11.17
C ILE A 76 0.26 0.10 12.23
N VAL A 77 0.69 0.04 13.48
CA VAL A 77 -0.10 0.53 14.60
C VAL A 77 0.14 2.03 14.80
N LEU A 78 -0.94 2.80 14.91
CA LEU A 78 -0.94 4.20 15.27
C LEU A 78 -1.23 4.30 16.77
N THR A 79 -0.33 4.87 17.58
CA THR A 79 -0.45 4.80 19.04
C THR A 79 -0.06 6.11 19.71
N ALA A 80 -0.70 6.43 20.87
CA ALA A 80 -0.29 7.55 21.70
C ALA A 80 1.03 7.23 22.47
N MET A 81 1.80 8.26 22.80
CA MET A 81 3.16 8.17 23.37
C MET A 81 3.21 7.51 24.76
N ASP A 82 2.14 7.60 25.53
CA ASP A 82 2.01 7.12 26.91
C ASP A 82 1.78 5.59 27.01
N GLN A 83 1.65 4.91 25.91
CA GLN A 83 1.40 3.47 25.86
C GLN A 83 2.68 2.64 25.58
N ILE A 84 3.80 2.95 26.21
CA ILE A 84 5.04 2.17 26.07
C ILE A 84 4.81 0.70 26.46
N ALA A 85 4.00 0.43 27.47
CA ALA A 85 3.58 -0.93 27.83
C ALA A 85 2.82 -1.60 26.69
N SER A 86 1.97 -0.85 25.97
CA SER A 86 1.24 -1.32 24.79
C SER A 86 2.17 -1.56 23.58
N ARG A 87 3.34 -0.90 23.51
CA ARG A 87 4.35 -1.17 22.45
C ARG A 87 5.00 -2.53 22.62
N ILE A 88 5.33 -2.92 23.86
CA ILE A 88 5.90 -4.25 24.17
C ILE A 88 4.82 -5.33 23.95
N GLU A 89 3.59 -5.08 24.39
CA GLU A 89 2.45 -5.96 24.15
C GLU A 89 2.14 -6.08 22.66
N GLY A 90 2.24 -4.99 21.93
CA GLY A 90 1.99 -4.92 20.51
C GLY A 90 3.06 -5.59 19.66
N LEU A 91 4.37 -5.46 19.97
CA LEU A 91 5.45 -6.20 19.30
C LEU A 91 5.21 -7.70 19.39
N ASN A 92 4.73 -8.17 20.56
CA ASN A 92 4.33 -9.56 20.76
C ASN A 92 2.99 -9.93 20.08
N SER A 93 2.19 -8.95 19.69
CA SER A 93 0.89 -9.15 19.03
C SER A 93 0.96 -9.28 17.51
N GLY A 94 2.16 -9.14 16.92
CA GLY A 94 2.38 -9.36 15.49
C GLY A 94 2.14 -8.14 14.59
N ALA A 95 2.27 -6.92 15.12
CA ALA A 95 2.35 -5.72 14.29
C ALA A 95 3.70 -5.65 13.55
N ASP A 96 3.71 -5.02 12.40
CA ASP A 96 4.88 -4.93 11.52
C ASP A 96 5.68 -3.65 11.74
N ASP A 97 5.01 -2.59 12.22
CA ASP A 97 5.62 -1.34 12.62
C ASP A 97 4.68 -0.55 13.56
N TYR A 98 5.23 0.49 14.19
CA TYR A 98 4.54 1.39 15.12
C TYR A 98 4.85 2.83 14.75
N LEU A 99 3.82 3.68 14.78
CA LEU A 99 3.93 5.12 14.59
C LEU A 99 3.27 5.84 15.75
N VAL A 100 4.06 6.66 16.46
CA VAL A 100 3.61 7.34 17.68
C VAL A 100 2.95 8.66 17.33
N LYS A 101 1.71 8.89 17.82
CA LYS A 101 0.98 10.15 17.71
C LYS A 101 1.54 11.20 18.71
N PRO A 102 1.70 12.47 18.31
CA PRO A 102 1.53 12.99 16.95
C PRO A 102 2.72 12.64 16.03
N PHE A 103 2.45 12.40 14.75
CA PHE A 103 3.45 12.07 13.76
C PHE A 103 3.36 12.97 12.52
N ASP A 104 4.46 13.05 11.79
CA ASP A 104 4.48 13.67 10.48
C ASP A 104 3.97 12.70 9.40
N LEU A 105 3.17 13.20 8.45
CA LEU A 105 2.66 12.37 7.34
C LEU A 105 3.79 11.86 6.42
N SER A 106 4.92 12.55 6.37
CA SER A 106 6.11 12.07 5.66
C SER A 106 6.74 10.85 6.35
N GLU A 107 6.73 10.79 7.68
CA GLU A 107 7.16 9.61 8.45
C GLU A 107 6.21 8.43 8.18
N LEU A 108 4.90 8.67 8.20
CA LEU A 108 3.92 7.64 7.82
C LEU A 108 4.22 7.07 6.43
N SER A 109 4.46 7.93 5.43
CA SER A 109 4.80 7.48 4.07
C SER A 109 6.05 6.61 4.03
N ALA A 110 7.10 6.99 4.75
CA ALA A 110 8.35 6.23 4.80
C ALA A 110 8.13 4.83 5.41
N ARG A 111 7.33 4.72 6.48
CA ARG A 111 6.98 3.46 7.13
C ARG A 111 6.10 2.58 6.25
N VAL A 112 5.07 3.15 5.63
CA VAL A 112 4.22 2.46 4.65
C VAL A 112 5.07 1.85 3.53
N ALA A 113 5.98 2.63 2.96
CA ALA A 113 6.88 2.15 1.92
C ALA A 113 7.82 1.04 2.42
N ALA A 114 8.36 1.16 3.63
CA ALA A 114 9.27 0.17 4.21
C ALA A 114 8.56 -1.17 4.49
N VAL A 115 7.35 -1.12 5.06
CA VAL A 115 6.53 -2.32 5.33
C VAL A 115 6.11 -2.97 4.02
N ALA A 116 5.60 -2.18 3.07
CA ALA A 116 5.18 -2.68 1.77
C ALA A 116 6.29 -3.43 1.01
N ARG A 117 7.54 -2.94 1.07
CA ARG A 117 8.69 -3.62 0.46
C ARG A 117 8.97 -4.98 1.11
N ARG A 118 8.96 -5.06 2.45
CA ARG A 118 9.18 -6.32 3.18
C ARG A 118 8.20 -7.41 2.75
N TYR A 119 6.93 -7.06 2.59
CA TYR A 119 5.87 -7.99 2.20
C TYR A 119 5.78 -8.20 0.68
N GLY A 120 6.31 -7.29 -0.12
CA GLY A 120 6.39 -7.42 -1.59
C GLY A 120 7.40 -8.46 -2.09
N GLY A 121 8.17 -9.08 -1.18
CA GLY A 121 9.16 -10.11 -1.54
C GLY A 121 10.48 -9.55 -2.06
N ASN A 122 10.64 -8.24 -2.14
CA ASN A 122 11.90 -7.60 -2.51
C ASN A 122 12.25 -6.48 -1.52
N PRO A 123 13.07 -6.77 -0.50
CA PRO A 123 13.46 -5.79 0.51
C PRO A 123 14.39 -4.70 -0.05
N ASN A 124 15.04 -4.94 -1.20
CA ASN A 124 15.91 -3.96 -1.82
C ASN A 124 15.07 -2.86 -2.49
N PRO A 125 15.19 -1.60 -2.08
CA PRO A 125 14.49 -0.50 -2.74
C PRO A 125 15.04 -0.18 -4.13
N LEU A 126 16.27 -0.59 -4.42
CA LEU A 126 16.93 -0.34 -5.70
C LEU A 126 16.77 -1.55 -6.62
N LEU A 127 16.14 -1.34 -7.76
CA LEU A 127 15.93 -2.35 -8.79
C LEU A 127 16.49 -1.85 -10.11
N ARG A 128 17.14 -2.75 -10.85
CA ARG A 128 17.58 -2.49 -12.22
C ARG A 128 16.98 -3.51 -13.18
N ILE A 129 16.35 -3.02 -14.24
CA ILE A 129 15.75 -3.84 -15.29
C ILE A 129 16.17 -3.25 -16.64
N GLY A 130 17.14 -3.89 -17.30
CA GLY A 130 17.74 -3.31 -18.51
C GLY A 130 18.39 -1.96 -18.22
N ASP A 131 18.00 -0.93 -18.95
CA ASP A 131 18.48 0.44 -18.79
C ASP A 131 17.65 1.27 -17.79
N LEU A 132 16.73 0.62 -17.05
CA LEU A 132 15.87 1.26 -16.06
C LEU A 132 16.44 1.04 -14.67
N ASP A 133 16.66 2.15 -13.95
CA ASP A 133 16.99 2.15 -12.54
C ASP A 133 15.80 2.69 -11.75
N PHE A 134 15.35 1.92 -10.75
CA PHE A 134 14.24 2.28 -9.87
C PHE A 134 14.72 2.43 -8.44
N ASP A 135 14.32 3.51 -7.78
CA ASP A 135 14.39 3.67 -6.33
C ASP A 135 12.97 3.72 -5.76
N LEU A 136 12.52 2.58 -5.25
CA LEU A 136 11.16 2.41 -4.72
C LEU A 136 10.96 3.20 -3.42
N ALA A 137 12.04 3.52 -2.68
CA ALA A 137 11.94 4.29 -1.45
C ALA A 137 11.71 5.78 -1.73
N ARG A 138 12.37 6.30 -2.76
CA ARG A 138 12.27 7.71 -3.18
C ARG A 138 11.20 7.93 -4.26
N ARG A 139 10.57 6.86 -4.74
CA ARG A 139 9.64 6.89 -5.88
C ARG A 139 10.29 7.56 -7.10
N PHE A 140 11.49 7.11 -7.40
CA PHE A 140 12.31 7.63 -8.48
C PHE A 140 12.57 6.56 -9.53
N VAL A 141 12.56 6.96 -10.80
CA VAL A 141 12.94 6.11 -11.93
C VAL A 141 13.78 6.88 -12.92
N SER A 142 14.78 6.24 -13.49
CA SER A 142 15.55 6.76 -14.62
C SER A 142 15.65 5.74 -15.74
N VAL A 143 15.78 6.25 -16.98
CA VAL A 143 16.02 5.47 -18.20
C VAL A 143 17.40 5.86 -18.73
N ALA A 144 18.32 4.93 -18.78
CA ALA A 144 19.72 5.20 -19.17
C ALA A 144 20.32 6.41 -18.41
N GLY A 145 20.07 6.49 -17.08
CA GLY A 145 20.52 7.54 -16.19
C GLY A 145 19.74 8.87 -16.29
N ARG A 146 18.76 8.99 -17.15
CA ARG A 146 17.90 10.19 -17.27
C ARG A 146 16.66 10.06 -16.43
N PRO A 147 16.40 10.97 -15.47
CA PRO A 147 15.18 10.96 -14.66
C PRO A 147 13.91 10.99 -15.52
N VAL A 148 12.88 10.28 -15.07
CA VAL A 148 11.56 10.27 -15.69
C VAL A 148 10.49 10.57 -14.64
N ASP A 149 9.69 11.60 -14.88
CA ASP A 149 8.61 11.99 -13.99
C ASP A 149 7.36 11.14 -14.23
N LEU A 150 6.88 10.53 -13.15
CA LEU A 150 5.64 9.78 -13.12
C LEU A 150 4.63 10.46 -12.22
N THR A 151 3.37 10.44 -12.64
CA THR A 151 2.26 10.84 -11.76
C THR A 151 2.08 9.82 -10.63
N ALA A 152 1.39 10.19 -9.55
CA ALA A 152 1.13 9.29 -8.42
C ALA A 152 0.44 7.99 -8.86
N ARG A 153 -0.53 8.07 -9.78
CA ARG A 153 -1.24 6.89 -10.31
C ARG A 153 -0.35 6.02 -11.21
N GLU A 154 0.46 6.63 -12.09
CA GLU A 154 1.44 5.89 -12.89
C GLU A 154 2.43 5.15 -11.99
N TRP A 155 2.91 5.84 -10.93
CA TRP A 155 3.80 5.24 -9.96
C TRP A 155 3.13 4.06 -9.21
N ALA A 156 1.89 4.20 -8.78
CA ALA A 156 1.16 3.13 -8.08
C ALA A 156 1.00 1.87 -8.93
N VAL A 157 0.69 2.02 -10.22
CA VAL A 157 0.66 0.89 -11.17
C VAL A 157 2.04 0.25 -11.33
N LEU A 158 3.06 1.07 -11.53
CA LEU A 158 4.44 0.58 -11.70
C LEU A 158 4.94 -0.14 -10.44
N GLU A 159 4.73 0.44 -9.28
CA GLU A 159 5.09 -0.16 -7.98
C GLU A 159 4.40 -1.51 -7.78
N ARG A 160 3.11 -1.64 -8.13
CA ARG A 160 2.39 -2.93 -8.04
C ARG A 160 3.07 -4.01 -8.86
N LEU A 161 3.52 -3.66 -10.07
CA LEU A 161 4.23 -4.57 -10.96
C LEU A 161 5.65 -4.89 -10.47
N LEU A 162 6.35 -3.89 -9.91
CA LEU A 162 7.73 -4.03 -9.41
C LEU A 162 7.84 -4.78 -8.08
N ARG A 163 6.76 -4.93 -7.32
CA ARG A 163 6.76 -5.75 -6.09
C ARG A 163 7.10 -7.21 -6.36
N ARG A 164 6.67 -7.75 -7.48
CA ARG A 164 6.98 -9.11 -7.94
C ARG A 164 7.51 -9.06 -9.37
N PRO A 165 8.77 -8.65 -9.56
CA PRO A 165 9.37 -8.62 -10.90
C PRO A 165 9.23 -9.98 -11.57
N ASN A 166 8.94 -9.98 -12.85
CA ASN A 166 8.70 -11.17 -13.65
C ASN A 166 7.41 -11.97 -13.36
N ALA A 167 6.67 -11.67 -12.31
CA ALA A 167 5.33 -12.24 -12.11
C ALA A 167 4.29 -11.55 -12.99
N ILE A 168 3.26 -12.30 -13.37
CA ILE A 168 2.08 -11.74 -14.05
C ILE A 168 1.13 -11.24 -12.97
N ILE A 169 0.79 -9.97 -13.03
CA ILE A 169 -0.17 -9.32 -12.13
C ILE A 169 -1.49 -9.15 -12.88
N ALA A 170 -2.57 -9.68 -12.32
CA ALA A 170 -3.89 -9.58 -12.93
C ALA A 170 -4.34 -8.11 -13.02
N LYS A 171 -5.14 -7.78 -14.06
CA LYS A 171 -5.69 -6.43 -14.21
C LYS A 171 -6.49 -6.03 -12.97
N SER A 172 -7.34 -6.92 -12.44
CA SER A 172 -8.12 -6.69 -11.23
C SER A 172 -7.26 -6.37 -10.00
N GLU A 173 -6.11 -7.06 -9.83
CA GLU A 173 -5.19 -6.75 -8.73
C GLU A 173 -4.60 -5.32 -8.83
N ILE A 174 -4.41 -4.81 -10.05
CA ILE A 174 -3.95 -3.44 -10.27
C ILE A 174 -5.10 -2.47 -9.97
N GLU A 175 -6.30 -2.75 -10.45
CA GLU A 175 -7.51 -1.97 -10.21
C GLU A 175 -7.79 -1.84 -8.71
N ASP A 176 -7.81 -2.95 -7.98
CA ASP A 176 -8.01 -2.99 -6.52
C ASP A 176 -6.99 -2.12 -5.76
N SER A 177 -5.77 -1.99 -6.29
CA SER A 177 -4.73 -1.17 -5.65
C SER A 177 -4.87 0.33 -5.88
N LEU A 178 -5.73 0.75 -6.81
CA LEU A 178 -5.88 2.15 -7.25
C LEU A 178 -7.15 2.81 -6.74
N TYR A 179 -8.17 2.04 -6.40
CA TYR A 179 -9.52 2.55 -6.13
C TYR A 179 -10.01 2.15 -4.74
N GLU A 180 -10.89 2.99 -4.18
CA GLU A 180 -11.60 2.73 -2.94
C GLU A 180 -12.71 1.67 -3.16
N PHE A 181 -13.17 1.07 -2.07
CA PHE A 181 -14.28 0.12 -2.12
C PHE A 181 -15.56 0.81 -2.66
N GLY A 182 -16.17 0.22 -3.69
CA GLY A 182 -17.39 0.75 -4.30
C GLY A 182 -17.19 1.92 -5.26
N ALA A 183 -15.95 2.35 -5.54
CA ALA A 183 -15.70 3.34 -6.57
C ALA A 183 -15.97 2.76 -7.97
N GLU A 184 -16.66 3.53 -8.82
CA GLU A 184 -16.80 3.17 -10.23
C GLU A 184 -15.42 3.24 -10.90
N ILE A 185 -14.94 2.09 -11.37
CA ILE A 185 -13.67 1.98 -12.09
C ILE A 185 -13.97 2.20 -13.57
N GLU A 186 -13.34 3.21 -14.17
CA GLU A 186 -13.34 3.31 -15.64
C GLU A 186 -12.72 2.03 -16.22
N SER A 187 -13.46 1.33 -17.05
CA SER A 187 -13.13 -0.04 -17.53
C SER A 187 -11.77 -0.17 -18.22
N ASN A 188 -11.14 0.95 -18.60
CA ASN A 188 -9.85 1.01 -19.30
C ASN A 188 -8.76 1.80 -18.55
N ALA A 189 -8.97 2.13 -17.28
CA ALA A 189 -8.02 2.98 -16.54
C ALA A 189 -6.62 2.36 -16.45
N VAL A 190 -6.51 1.06 -16.19
CA VAL A 190 -5.21 0.36 -16.12
C VAL A 190 -4.51 0.40 -17.47
N GLU A 191 -5.22 0.16 -18.56
CA GLU A 191 -4.70 0.23 -19.94
C GLU A 191 -4.12 1.61 -20.25
N VAL A 192 -4.79 2.66 -19.82
CA VAL A 192 -4.34 4.05 -20.00
C VAL A 192 -3.03 4.28 -19.25
N TYR A 193 -2.95 3.88 -17.97
CA TYR A 193 -1.71 4.03 -17.20
C TYR A 193 -0.57 3.17 -17.75
N VAL A 194 -0.83 1.94 -18.14
CA VAL A 194 0.17 1.06 -18.77
C VAL A 194 0.67 1.67 -20.10
N SER A 195 -0.23 2.23 -20.91
CA SER A 195 0.14 2.92 -22.15
C SER A 195 1.04 4.13 -21.89
N ARG A 196 0.72 4.95 -20.89
CA ARG A 196 1.54 6.11 -20.50
C ARG A 196 2.90 5.69 -19.97
N LEU A 197 2.96 4.66 -19.13
CA LEU A 197 4.21 4.09 -18.62
C LEU A 197 5.10 3.58 -19.75
N ARG A 198 4.55 2.83 -20.70
CA ARG A 198 5.28 2.37 -21.89
C ARG A 198 5.84 3.51 -22.74
N LYS A 199 5.09 4.61 -22.85
CA LYS A 199 5.55 5.80 -23.57
C LYS A 199 6.73 6.46 -22.87
N LYS A 200 6.75 6.48 -21.54
CA LYS A 200 7.78 7.11 -20.71
C LYS A 200 9.01 6.23 -20.48
N LEU A 201 8.80 4.94 -20.25
CA LEU A 201 9.84 3.99 -19.82
C LEU A 201 10.33 3.04 -20.94
N GLY A 202 9.66 3.07 -22.09
CA GLY A 202 9.93 2.14 -23.19
C GLY A 202 8.84 1.06 -23.31
N ARG A 203 8.55 0.66 -24.56
CA ARG A 203 7.43 -0.26 -24.86
C ARG A 203 7.61 -1.64 -24.23
N GLU A 204 8.84 -2.12 -24.13
CA GLU A 204 9.16 -3.45 -23.64
C GLU A 204 9.19 -3.56 -22.12
N THR A 205 9.13 -2.45 -21.39
CA THR A 205 9.19 -2.42 -19.92
C THR A 205 8.02 -3.19 -19.29
N ILE A 206 6.83 -3.07 -19.85
CA ILE A 206 5.62 -3.74 -19.37
C ILE A 206 5.05 -4.58 -20.49
N LYS A 207 5.00 -5.90 -20.32
CA LYS A 207 4.41 -6.85 -21.26
C LYS A 207 2.96 -7.10 -20.91
N THR A 208 2.08 -7.16 -21.93
CA THR A 208 0.69 -7.61 -21.76
C THR A 208 0.62 -9.11 -21.99
N ILE A 209 0.07 -9.82 -21.02
CA ILE A 209 -0.29 -11.23 -21.17
C ILE A 209 -1.80 -11.27 -21.42
N ARG A 210 -2.17 -11.49 -22.67
CA ARG A 210 -3.57 -11.40 -23.11
C ARG A 210 -4.48 -12.29 -22.28
N GLY A 211 -5.60 -11.73 -21.79
CA GLY A 211 -6.58 -12.43 -20.96
C GLY A 211 -6.15 -12.68 -19.52
N VAL A 212 -4.91 -12.31 -19.13
CA VAL A 212 -4.38 -12.57 -17.78
C VAL A 212 -4.01 -11.29 -17.05
N GLY A 213 -3.14 -10.45 -17.63
CA GLY A 213 -2.67 -9.25 -16.95
C GLY A 213 -1.38 -8.66 -17.52
N TYR A 214 -0.57 -8.09 -16.65
CA TYR A 214 0.65 -7.37 -17.02
C TYR A 214 1.86 -7.90 -16.24
N LYS A 215 3.03 -7.73 -16.83
CA LYS A 215 4.31 -8.17 -16.28
C LYS A 215 5.39 -7.13 -16.55
N VAL A 216 6.23 -6.82 -15.57
CA VAL A 216 7.47 -6.05 -15.73
C VAL A 216 8.66 -7.01 -15.76
N GLY A 217 9.64 -6.70 -16.62
CA GLY A 217 10.85 -7.47 -16.78
C GLY A 217 10.89 -8.23 -18.11
N GLY A 218 12.12 -8.58 -18.50
CA GLY A 218 12.44 -9.29 -19.75
C GLY A 218 12.06 -10.75 -19.75
#